data_a0cc06066542b980b08b4e402e490e36
#
_entry.id   a0cc06066542b980b08b4e402e490e36
#
_cell.length_a   1.000
_cell.length_b   1.000
_cell.length_c   1.000
_cell.angle_alpha   90.00
_cell.angle_beta   90.00
_cell.angle_gamma   90.00
#
_symmetry.space_group_name_H-M   'P 1'
#
loop_
_entity.id
_entity.type
_entity.pdbx_description
1 polymer ?
#
loop_
_entity_poly.entity_id
_entity_poly.type
_entity_poly.pdbx_seq_one_letter_code
_entity_poly.pdbx_strand_id
1 'polypeptide(L)'
;MKLTCVTLTKSTFITALFFFRSLQRFDELDMKLLFELTMNGNISVPILSKKLGINASVLYSRIKRLVRKKVIKRFTIEMDDSLLGIGVKASFVINRDPKSKTQIHKELLEIDEIVSISEVTGRFDIMIEVYGLDV
;
A
#
# COMPACT_ATOMS: atom_id res chain seq x y z
N MET A 1 -13.59 -12.43 -9.17
CA MET A 1 -12.41 -11.79 -9.80
C MET A 1 -11.22 -12.00 -8.87
N LYS A 2 -10.26 -12.83 -9.27
CA LYS A 2 -9.11 -13.20 -8.43
C LYS A 2 -8.17 -12.00 -8.31
N LEU A 3 -8.06 -11.40 -7.14
CA LEU A 3 -6.93 -10.53 -6.79
C LEU A 3 -5.80 -11.44 -6.32
N THR A 4 -4.97 -11.84 -7.26
CA THR A 4 -3.67 -12.44 -6.97
C THR A 4 -2.82 -11.34 -6.32
N CYS A 5 -2.21 -11.64 -5.19
CA CYS A 5 -1.15 -10.82 -4.60
C CYS A 5 -0.01 -10.76 -5.63
N VAL A 6 0.04 -9.67 -6.38
CA VAL A 6 1.06 -9.43 -7.40
C VAL A 6 2.12 -8.58 -6.72
N THR A 7 3.29 -9.15 -6.54
CA THR A 7 4.52 -8.38 -6.34
C THR A 7 4.60 -7.36 -7.47
N LEU A 8 4.37 -6.10 -7.13
CA LEU A 8 4.32 -4.99 -8.07
C LEU A 8 5.71 -4.76 -8.67
N THR A 9 5.98 -5.43 -9.80
CA THR A 9 7.12 -5.06 -10.66
C THR A 9 6.82 -3.72 -11.34
N LYS A 10 7.86 -2.97 -11.71
CA LYS A 10 7.72 -1.70 -12.46
C LYS A 10 6.73 -1.77 -13.62
N SER A 11 6.70 -2.90 -14.33
CA SER A 11 5.80 -3.14 -15.47
C SER A 11 4.33 -3.23 -15.05
N THR A 12 4.03 -3.90 -13.95
CA THR A 12 2.66 -4.09 -13.45
C THR A 12 2.07 -2.80 -12.92
N PHE A 13 2.91 -1.93 -12.31
CA PHE A 13 2.48 -0.62 -11.84
C PHE A 13 2.12 0.31 -13.01
N ILE A 14 2.90 0.30 -14.07
CA ILE A 14 2.63 1.08 -15.29
C ILE A 14 1.32 0.61 -15.95
N THR A 15 1.06 -0.68 -16.00
CA THR A 15 -0.18 -1.24 -16.58
C THR A 15 -1.40 -0.89 -15.72
N ALA A 16 -1.27 -0.97 -14.38
CA ALA A 16 -2.32 -0.53 -13.46
C ALA A 16 -2.61 0.98 -13.57
N LEU A 17 -1.58 1.79 -13.78
CA LEU A 17 -1.70 3.23 -14.04
C LEU A 17 -2.45 3.52 -15.34
N PHE A 18 -2.22 2.76 -16.40
CA PHE A 18 -2.94 2.89 -17.66
C PHE A 18 -4.43 2.50 -17.54
N PHE A 19 -4.74 1.49 -16.73
CA PHE A 19 -6.12 1.08 -16.47
C PHE A 19 -6.88 2.12 -15.63
N PHE A 20 -6.19 2.81 -14.71
CA PHE A 20 -6.74 3.88 -13.88
C PHE A 20 -7.03 5.17 -14.65
N ARG A 21 -6.47 5.34 -15.84
CA ARG A 21 -6.73 6.51 -16.73
C ARG A 21 -8.19 6.63 -17.14
N SER A 22 -8.95 5.55 -17.12
CA SER A 22 -10.39 5.57 -17.46
C SER A 22 -11.29 6.03 -16.32
N LEU A 23 -10.79 6.14 -15.09
CA LEU A 23 -11.56 6.47 -13.88
C LEU A 23 -11.41 7.91 -13.40
N GLN A 24 -11.21 8.84 -14.30
CA GLN A 24 -11.42 10.29 -14.10
C GLN A 24 -10.86 10.94 -12.81
N ARG A 25 -10.10 11.99 -12.97
CA ARG A 25 -9.72 13.12 -12.11
C ARG A 25 -8.23 13.32 -11.87
N PHE A 26 -7.37 12.50 -12.45
CA PHE A 26 -5.92 12.68 -12.30
C PHE A 26 -5.31 12.85 -13.69
N ASP A 27 -4.53 13.91 -13.86
CA ASP A 27 -3.82 14.15 -15.10
C ASP A 27 -2.54 13.30 -15.19
N GLU A 28 -1.91 13.29 -16.35
CA GLU A 28 -0.68 12.53 -16.60
C GLU A 28 0.45 12.92 -15.63
N LEU A 29 0.48 14.17 -15.23
CA LEU A 29 1.47 14.68 -14.29
C LEU A 29 1.22 14.13 -12.87
N ASP A 30 -0.03 14.03 -12.42
CA ASP A 30 -0.38 13.41 -11.14
C ASP A 30 0.07 11.95 -11.12
N MET A 31 -0.07 11.25 -12.24
CA MET A 31 0.33 9.85 -12.34
C MET A 31 1.85 9.68 -12.30
N LYS A 32 2.59 10.54 -13.03
CA LYS A 32 4.06 10.56 -12.96
C LYS A 32 4.55 10.89 -11.55
N LEU A 33 3.92 11.84 -10.89
CA LEU A 33 4.23 12.25 -9.53
C LEU A 33 4.01 11.09 -8.53
N LEU A 34 2.86 10.42 -8.60
CA LEU A 34 2.56 9.26 -7.76
C LEU A 34 3.54 8.11 -8.00
N PHE A 35 3.92 7.86 -9.25
CA PHE A 35 4.92 6.85 -9.59
C PHE A 35 6.27 7.13 -8.93
N GLU A 36 6.77 8.38 -9.05
CA GLU A 36 8.05 8.76 -8.45
C GLU A 36 8.02 8.66 -6.93
N LEU A 37 6.93 9.08 -6.29
CA LEU A 37 6.75 8.98 -4.84
C LEU A 37 6.61 7.53 -4.37
N THR A 38 6.06 6.63 -5.18
CA THR A 38 6.00 5.20 -4.87
C THR A 38 7.38 4.55 -4.95
N MET A 39 8.23 5.00 -5.89
CA MET A 39 9.59 4.48 -6.02
C MET A 39 10.55 5.02 -4.96
N ASN A 40 10.32 6.25 -4.50
CA ASN A 40 11.11 6.89 -3.45
C ASN A 40 10.24 7.92 -2.71
N GLY A 41 9.60 7.51 -1.62
CA GLY A 41 8.74 8.37 -0.81
C GLY A 41 9.47 9.51 -0.10
N ASN A 42 10.80 9.43 0.01
CA ASN A 42 11.65 10.44 0.64
C ASN A 42 12.29 11.42 -0.36
N ILE A 43 11.91 11.36 -1.64
CA ILE A 43 12.46 12.28 -2.65
C ILE A 43 12.07 13.73 -2.33
N SER A 44 13.05 14.63 -2.29
CA SER A 44 12.76 16.04 -2.04
C SER A 44 12.07 16.69 -3.24
N VAL A 45 11.17 17.65 -2.97
CA VAL A 45 10.43 18.37 -4.03
C VAL A 45 11.34 19.06 -5.04
N PRO A 46 12.49 19.66 -4.67
CA PRO A 46 13.42 20.24 -5.64
C PRO A 46 14.03 19.19 -6.60
N ILE A 47 14.37 18.00 -6.10
CA ILE A 47 14.89 16.91 -6.93
C ILE A 47 13.81 16.40 -7.89
N LEU A 48 12.61 16.22 -7.37
CA LEU A 48 11.45 15.79 -8.14
C LEU A 48 11.07 16.83 -9.22
N SER A 49 11.18 18.11 -8.90
CA SER A 49 10.99 19.24 -9.81
C SER A 49 11.95 19.16 -11.02
N LYS A 50 13.24 18.93 -10.76
CA LYS A 50 14.23 18.76 -11.82
C LYS A 50 13.94 17.52 -12.67
N LYS A 51 13.58 16.40 -12.02
CA LYS A 51 13.31 15.13 -12.70
C LYS A 51 12.09 15.18 -13.62
N LEU A 52 11.05 15.86 -13.20
CA LEU A 52 9.79 15.98 -13.95
C LEU A 52 9.73 17.21 -14.87
N GLY A 53 10.71 18.14 -14.78
CA GLY A 53 10.71 19.40 -15.51
C GLY A 53 9.57 20.35 -15.10
N ILE A 54 9.13 20.28 -13.85
CA ILE A 54 7.96 21.01 -13.33
C ILE A 54 8.37 21.88 -12.15
N ASN A 55 7.80 23.07 -12.06
CA ASN A 55 8.07 23.97 -10.94
C ASN A 55 7.75 23.34 -9.58
N ALA A 56 8.63 23.52 -8.61
CA ALA A 56 8.52 22.94 -7.28
C ALA A 56 7.23 23.36 -6.54
N SER A 57 6.77 24.59 -6.72
CA SER A 57 5.52 25.07 -6.11
C SER A 57 4.29 24.35 -6.67
N VAL A 58 4.30 24.03 -7.97
CA VAL A 58 3.24 23.27 -8.63
C VAL A 58 3.20 21.85 -8.09
N LEU A 59 4.37 21.19 -7.99
CA LEU A 59 4.45 19.83 -7.43
C LEU A 59 3.99 19.79 -5.99
N TYR A 60 4.42 20.75 -5.16
CA TYR A 60 4.00 20.83 -3.77
C TYR A 60 2.49 20.97 -3.63
N SER A 61 1.86 21.85 -4.42
CA SER A 61 0.41 22.01 -4.40
C SER A 61 -0.35 20.76 -4.85
N ARG A 62 0.20 20.02 -5.82
CA ARG A 62 -0.35 18.75 -6.29
C ARG A 62 -0.25 17.66 -5.23
N ILE A 63 0.90 17.51 -4.57
CA ILE A 63 1.09 16.56 -3.46
C ILE A 63 0.06 16.85 -2.36
N LYS A 64 -0.06 18.12 -1.93
CA LYS A 64 -1.07 18.51 -0.94
C LYS A 64 -2.50 18.16 -1.37
N ARG A 65 -2.83 18.39 -2.64
CA ARG A 65 -4.13 18.02 -3.20
C ARG A 65 -4.37 16.51 -3.14
N LEU A 66 -3.38 15.69 -3.50
CA LEU A 66 -3.47 14.24 -3.49
C LEU A 66 -3.62 13.69 -2.06
N VAL A 67 -2.91 14.25 -1.09
CA VAL A 67 -3.06 13.93 0.34
C VAL A 67 -4.45 14.32 0.84
N ARG A 68 -4.91 15.53 0.56
CA ARG A 68 -6.26 16.01 0.96
C ARG A 68 -7.38 15.15 0.37
N LYS A 69 -7.21 14.68 -0.86
CA LYS A 69 -8.15 13.75 -1.52
C LYS A 69 -8.01 12.30 -1.06
N LYS A 70 -7.11 12.02 -0.11
CA LYS A 70 -6.80 10.67 0.40
C LYS A 70 -6.34 9.68 -0.68
N VAL A 71 -5.83 10.17 -1.82
CA VAL A 71 -5.14 9.35 -2.83
C VAL A 71 -3.82 8.88 -2.24
N ILE A 72 -3.05 9.81 -1.67
CA ILE A 72 -1.92 9.47 -0.80
C ILE A 72 -2.50 9.36 0.61
N LYS A 73 -2.57 8.13 1.11
CA LYS A 73 -3.10 7.86 2.46
C LYS A 73 -2.08 8.19 3.54
N ARG A 74 -0.81 7.85 3.30
CA ARG A 74 0.33 8.07 4.21
C ARG A 74 1.63 7.96 3.44
N PHE A 75 2.67 8.58 3.96
CA PHE A 75 4.06 8.27 3.63
C PHE A 75 4.55 7.23 4.64
N THR A 76 5.25 6.21 4.17
CA THR A 76 5.76 5.12 4.99
C THR A 76 7.14 4.72 4.51
N ILE A 77 7.82 3.92 5.31
CA ILE A 77 9.10 3.32 4.99
C ILE A 77 8.93 1.80 4.87
N GLU A 78 9.75 1.19 4.06
CA GLU A 78 9.99 -0.24 4.04
C GLU A 78 11.25 -0.51 4.87
N MET A 79 11.17 -1.46 5.79
CA MET A 79 12.26 -1.80 6.70
C MET A 79 12.79 -3.18 6.36
N ASP A 80 14.08 -3.39 6.62
CA ASP A 80 14.66 -4.72 6.59
C ASP A 80 14.39 -5.41 7.93
N ASP A 81 13.41 -6.31 7.91
CA ASP A 81 12.94 -6.99 9.12
C ASP A 81 14.03 -7.89 9.73
N SER A 82 14.95 -8.41 8.91
CA SER A 82 16.05 -9.25 9.39
C SER A 82 17.01 -8.45 10.28
N LEU A 83 17.23 -7.17 9.97
CA LEU A 83 18.04 -6.27 10.80
C LEU A 83 17.35 -5.85 12.09
N LEU A 84 16.02 -5.99 12.15
CA LEU A 84 15.21 -5.67 13.32
C LEU A 84 14.95 -6.88 14.23
N GLY A 85 15.52 -8.06 13.88
CA GLY A 85 15.29 -9.28 14.64
C GLY A 85 13.91 -9.89 14.44
N ILE A 86 13.19 -9.48 13.39
CA ILE A 86 11.92 -10.08 13.00
C ILE A 86 12.23 -11.32 12.14
N GLY A 87 12.35 -12.48 12.78
CA GLY A 87 12.79 -13.70 12.11
C GLY A 87 11.66 -14.47 11.41
N VAL A 88 10.42 -14.28 11.84
CA VAL A 88 9.29 -15.07 11.31
C VAL A 88 8.22 -14.15 10.78
N LYS A 89 7.87 -14.35 9.49
CA LYS A 89 6.66 -13.81 8.87
C LYS A 89 5.79 -14.98 8.44
N ALA A 90 4.58 -15.03 8.97
CA ALA A 90 3.63 -16.08 8.63
C ALA A 90 2.31 -15.48 8.13
N SER A 91 1.73 -16.12 7.12
CA SER A 91 0.38 -15.77 6.65
C SER A 91 -0.56 -16.93 6.97
N PHE A 92 -1.60 -16.62 7.71
CA PHE A 92 -2.66 -17.56 8.04
C PHE A 92 -3.92 -17.22 7.26
N VAL A 93 -4.62 -18.26 6.82
CA VAL A 93 -5.93 -18.10 6.18
C VAL A 93 -6.97 -18.85 7.00
N ILE A 94 -8.06 -18.18 7.33
CA ILE A 94 -9.13 -18.73 8.16
C ILE A 94 -10.49 -18.56 7.48
N ASN A 95 -11.37 -19.50 7.79
CA ASN A 95 -12.80 -19.36 7.50
C ASN A 95 -13.51 -18.80 8.73
N ARG A 96 -14.44 -17.90 8.51
CA ARG A 96 -15.25 -17.34 9.59
C ARG A 96 -16.67 -17.93 9.61
N ASP A 97 -17.22 -18.07 10.77
CA ASP A 97 -18.66 -18.30 10.91
C ASP A 97 -19.37 -16.98 10.53
N PRO A 98 -20.35 -17.02 9.58
CA PRO A 98 -21.12 -15.85 9.18
C PRO A 98 -21.78 -15.10 10.35
N LYS A 99 -22.08 -15.81 11.45
CA LYS A 99 -22.72 -15.25 12.66
C LYS A 99 -21.76 -14.44 13.55
N SER A 100 -20.43 -14.65 13.41
CA SER A 100 -19.41 -14.05 14.30
C SER A 100 -18.52 -13.00 13.59
N LYS A 101 -18.96 -12.49 12.44
CA LYS A 101 -18.16 -11.62 11.57
C LYS A 101 -17.48 -10.43 12.28
N THR A 102 -18.23 -9.71 13.09
CA THR A 102 -17.77 -8.48 13.72
C THR A 102 -16.91 -8.74 14.96
N GLN A 103 -17.16 -9.83 15.66
CA GLN A 103 -16.47 -10.18 16.89
C GLN A 103 -15.06 -10.68 16.60
N ILE A 104 -14.90 -11.61 15.66
CA ILE A 104 -13.61 -12.18 15.26
C ILE A 104 -12.65 -11.06 14.80
N HIS A 105 -13.14 -10.10 14.02
CA HIS A 105 -12.29 -9.00 13.54
C HIS A 105 -11.77 -8.12 14.69
N LYS A 106 -12.56 -7.89 15.71
CA LYS A 106 -12.14 -7.14 16.92
C LYS A 106 -11.11 -7.92 17.73
N GLU A 107 -11.35 -9.21 17.97
CA GLU A 107 -10.44 -10.07 18.72
C GLU A 107 -9.08 -10.20 18.03
N LEU A 108 -9.05 -10.29 16.69
CA LEU A 108 -7.82 -10.34 15.91
C LEU A 108 -7.03 -9.02 15.98
N LEU A 109 -7.71 -7.87 16.07
CA LEU A 109 -7.07 -6.56 16.20
C LEU A 109 -6.45 -6.31 17.58
N GLU A 110 -6.78 -7.12 18.58
CA GLU A 110 -6.21 -7.05 19.93
C GLU A 110 -4.90 -7.84 20.07
N ILE A 111 -4.51 -8.59 19.03
CA ILE A 111 -3.28 -9.38 19.01
C ILE A 111 -2.16 -8.53 18.41
N ASP A 112 -1.16 -8.19 19.21
CA ASP A 112 -0.07 -7.27 18.84
C ASP A 112 0.80 -7.80 17.70
N GLU A 113 0.95 -9.12 17.57
CA GLU A 113 1.73 -9.76 16.51
C GLU A 113 1.06 -9.71 15.13
N ILE A 114 -0.23 -9.38 15.06
CA ILE A 114 -0.95 -9.27 13.79
C ILE A 114 -0.68 -7.91 13.15
N VAL A 115 -0.02 -7.95 12.01
CA VAL A 115 0.38 -6.76 11.25
C VAL A 115 -0.68 -6.36 10.23
N SER A 116 -1.35 -7.33 9.64
CA SER A 116 -2.41 -7.05 8.67
C SER A 116 -3.53 -8.09 8.72
N ILE A 117 -4.75 -7.61 8.47
CA ILE A 117 -5.94 -8.45 8.31
C ILE A 117 -6.58 -8.04 7.00
N SER A 118 -6.76 -8.99 6.09
CA SER A 118 -7.35 -8.77 4.77
C SER A 118 -8.54 -9.71 4.53
N GLU A 119 -9.65 -9.17 4.04
CA GLU A 119 -10.73 -10.00 3.53
C GLU A 119 -10.34 -10.55 2.16
N VAL A 120 -10.49 -11.84 1.96
CA VAL A 120 -10.16 -12.53 0.72
C VAL A 120 -11.40 -13.23 0.14
N THR A 121 -11.38 -13.44 -1.17
CA THR A 121 -12.46 -14.15 -1.87
C THR A 121 -11.98 -15.53 -2.28
N GLY A 122 -12.81 -16.55 -2.12
CA GLY A 122 -12.49 -17.93 -2.50
C GLY A 122 -12.85 -18.92 -1.42
N ARG A 123 -11.95 -19.86 -1.16
CA ARG A 123 -12.17 -20.93 -0.14
C ARG A 123 -12.07 -20.40 1.29
N PHE A 124 -11.34 -19.33 1.50
CA PHE A 124 -11.09 -18.71 2.81
C PHE A 124 -11.66 -17.29 2.83
N ASP A 125 -11.98 -16.79 4.02
CA ASP A 125 -12.62 -15.48 4.21
C ASP A 125 -11.66 -14.39 4.64
N ILE A 126 -10.65 -14.76 5.45
CA ILE A 126 -9.71 -13.81 6.04
C ILE A 126 -8.28 -14.34 5.86
N MET A 127 -7.38 -13.45 5.48
CA MET A 127 -5.94 -13.65 5.52
C MET A 127 -5.34 -12.73 6.58
N ILE A 128 -4.52 -13.30 7.44
CA ILE A 128 -3.85 -12.64 8.55
C ILE A 128 -2.35 -12.75 8.33
N GLU A 129 -1.63 -11.64 8.43
CA GLU A 129 -0.17 -11.62 8.45
C GLU A 129 0.33 -11.37 9.87
N VAL A 130 1.24 -12.21 10.31
CA VAL A 130 1.81 -12.20 11.67
C VAL A 130 3.32 -12.08 11.58
N TYR A 131 3.90 -11.24 12.43
CA TYR A 131 5.34 -11.14 12.60
C TYR A 131 5.73 -11.69 13.97
N GLY A 132 6.76 -12.52 14.00
CA GLY A 132 7.33 -13.07 15.21
C GLY A 132 8.80 -12.68 15.35
N LEU A 133 9.24 -12.51 16.59
CA LEU A 133 10.66 -12.38 16.89
C LEU A 133 11.33 -13.74 16.72
N ASP A 134 12.55 -13.73 16.19
CA ASP A 134 13.41 -14.90 16.21
C ASP A 134 13.86 -15.16 17.65
N VAL A 135 13.60 -16.34 18.18
CA VAL A 135 13.91 -16.73 19.58
C VAL A 135 15.18 -17.57 19.58
#